data_9f5db8e462fc842f0407b69cadf0bb57
#
_entry.id   9f5db8e462fc842f0407b69cadf0bb57
#
_cell.length_a   1.000
_cell.length_b   1.000
_cell.length_c   1.000
_cell.angle_alpha   90.00
_cell.angle_beta   90.00
_cell.angle_gamma   90.00
#
_symmetry.space_group_name_H-M   'P 1'
#
loop_
_entity.id
_entity.type
_entity.pdbx_description
1 polymer ?
#
loop_
_entity_poly.entity_id
_entity_poly.type
_entity_poly.pdbx_seq_one_letter_code
_entity_poly.pdbx_strand_id
1 'polypeptide(L)'
;YISRIGSNTVPPITVKIQRQAIKLINKLENKEGKDPVGLAAAALYYCCCLKGWEYTQRSIALAAGITEVTIRNRIKDMMLQINKMDDPEFIKKL
;
A
#
# COMPACT_ATOMS: atom_id res chain seq x y z
N TYR A 1 2.35 9.94 5.41
CA TYR A 1 3.10 8.68 5.42
C TYR A 1 3.40 8.15 4.02
N ILE A 2 2.43 8.21 3.11
CA ILE A 2 2.60 7.69 1.75
C ILE A 2 3.77 8.39 1.04
N SER A 3 3.79 9.71 1.05
CA SER A 3 4.84 10.48 0.38
C SER A 3 6.21 10.23 1.00
N ARG A 4 6.27 10.17 2.32
CA ARG A 4 7.52 9.92 3.04
C ARG A 4 8.08 8.54 2.74
N ILE A 5 7.24 7.52 2.78
CA ILE A 5 7.66 6.14 2.49
C ILE A 5 8.10 6.03 1.04
N GLY A 6 7.30 6.57 0.11
CA GLY A 6 7.61 6.53 -1.31
C GLY A 6 8.93 7.22 -1.65
N SER A 7 9.27 8.29 -0.95
CA SER A 7 10.54 9.00 -1.17
C SER A 7 11.75 8.24 -0.61
N ASN A 8 11.53 7.35 0.34
CA ASN A 8 12.61 6.57 0.98
C ASN A 8 12.91 5.25 0.28
N THR A 9 12.13 4.86 -0.73
CA THR A 9 12.43 3.65 -1.51
C THR A 9 13.55 3.93 -2.52
N VAL A 10 14.19 2.87 -3.00
CA VAL A 10 15.27 2.99 -4.00
C VAL A 10 14.95 2.05 -5.17
N PRO A 11 14.62 2.60 -6.37
CA PRO A 11 14.39 4.02 -6.66
C PRO A 11 13.09 4.54 -6.01
N PRO A 12 12.95 5.86 -5.83
CA PRO A 12 11.72 6.40 -5.22
C PRO A 12 10.47 6.06 -6.01
N ILE A 13 9.39 5.78 -5.29
CA ILE A 13 8.09 5.50 -5.90
C ILE A 13 7.52 6.79 -6.48
N THR A 14 6.98 6.74 -7.69
CA THR A 14 6.46 7.92 -8.37
C THR A 14 5.26 8.53 -7.62
N VAL A 15 5.06 9.82 -7.82
CA VAL A 15 3.92 10.54 -7.22
C VAL A 15 2.59 9.95 -7.72
N LYS A 16 2.55 9.49 -8.96
CA LYS A 16 1.35 8.87 -9.53
C LYS A 16 0.92 7.65 -8.72
N ILE A 17 1.87 6.76 -8.41
CA ILE A 17 1.58 5.57 -7.60
C ILE A 17 1.23 5.95 -6.16
N GLN A 18 1.91 6.96 -5.60
CA GLN A 18 1.59 7.47 -4.26
C GLN A 18 0.14 7.95 -4.18
N ARG A 19 -0.32 8.67 -5.20
CA ARG A 19 -1.72 9.14 -5.27
C ARG A 19 -2.71 7.98 -5.36
N GLN A 20 -2.37 6.94 -6.11
CA GLN A 20 -3.19 5.75 -6.20
C GLN A 20 -3.29 5.04 -4.86
N ALA A 21 -2.20 4.97 -4.12
CA ALA A 21 -2.19 4.39 -2.78
C ALA A 21 -3.09 5.18 -1.82
N ILE A 22 -3.07 6.50 -1.90
CA ILE A 22 -3.96 7.35 -1.10
C ILE A 22 -5.43 7.07 -1.44
N LYS A 23 -5.76 6.97 -2.72
CA LYS A 23 -7.13 6.63 -3.15
C LYS A 23 -7.56 5.26 -2.61
N LEU A 24 -6.67 4.29 -2.65
CA LEU A 24 -6.95 2.95 -2.14
C LEU A 24 -7.25 3.00 -0.64
N ILE A 25 -6.43 3.69 0.14
CA ILE A 25 -6.63 3.81 1.58
C ILE A 25 -7.98 4.47 1.89
N ASN A 26 -8.34 5.50 1.13
CA ASN A 26 -9.62 6.20 1.34
C ASN A 26 -10.82 5.33 1.04
N LYS A 27 -10.67 4.30 0.22
CA LYS A 27 -11.74 3.34 -0.07
C LYS A 27 -11.86 2.24 0.97
N LEU A 28 -10.80 1.99 1.74
CA LEU A 28 -10.82 0.92 2.73
C LEU A 28 -11.75 1.28 3.89
N GLU A 29 -12.56 0.32 4.30
CA GLU A 29 -13.33 0.40 5.53
C GLU A 29 -12.48 -0.14 6.67
N ASN A 30 -12.93 -0.06 7.90
CA ASN A 30 -12.22 -0.63 9.07
C ASN A 30 -10.76 -0.17 9.21
N LYS A 31 -10.55 1.13 9.07
CA LYS A 31 -9.22 1.70 9.30
C LYS A 31 -8.92 1.94 10.78
N GLU A 32 -9.92 1.84 11.64
CA GLU A 32 -9.75 2.05 13.07
C GLU A 32 -8.88 0.97 13.70
N GLY A 33 -8.01 1.38 14.60
CA GLY A 33 -7.11 0.45 15.29
C GLY A 33 -5.97 -0.06 14.43
N LYS A 34 -5.84 0.38 13.18
CA LYS A 34 -4.73 0.00 12.31
C LYS A 34 -3.62 1.03 12.39
N ASP A 35 -2.37 0.53 12.37
CA ASP A 35 -1.20 1.38 12.28
C ASP A 35 -1.20 2.13 10.95
N PRO A 36 -1.26 3.48 10.95
CA PRO A 36 -1.31 4.24 9.70
C PRO A 36 -0.06 4.05 8.84
N VAL A 37 1.10 3.83 9.43
CA VAL A 37 2.34 3.58 8.68
C VAL A 37 2.27 2.22 8.00
N GLY A 38 1.82 1.20 8.71
CA GLY A 38 1.67 -0.14 8.16
C GLY A 38 0.66 -0.18 7.02
N LEU A 39 -0.47 0.52 7.18
CA LEU A 39 -1.48 0.61 6.15
C LEU A 39 -0.96 1.33 4.91
N ALA A 40 -0.24 2.44 5.10
CA ALA A 40 0.37 3.19 4.00
C ALA A 40 1.38 2.33 3.22
N ALA A 41 2.23 1.60 3.94
CA ALA A 41 3.22 0.71 3.32
C ALA A 41 2.55 -0.40 2.50
N ALA A 42 1.50 -1.01 3.05
CA ALA A 42 0.75 -2.06 2.36
C ALA A 42 0.09 -1.53 1.09
N ALA A 43 -0.52 -0.36 1.15
CA ALA A 43 -1.17 0.27 -0.01
C ALA A 43 -0.15 0.60 -1.11
N LEU A 44 1.02 1.12 -0.75
CA LEU A 44 2.09 1.39 -1.70
C LEU A 44 2.57 0.10 -2.37
N TYR A 45 2.79 -0.94 -1.58
CA TYR A 45 3.23 -2.23 -2.13
C TYR A 45 2.20 -2.78 -3.13
N TYR A 46 0.94 -2.75 -2.76
CA TYR A 46 -0.14 -3.24 -3.61
C TYR A 46 -0.21 -2.47 -4.94
N CYS A 47 -0.15 -1.14 -4.88
CA CYS A 47 -0.21 -0.31 -6.08
C CYS A 47 1.02 -0.52 -6.97
N CYS A 48 2.21 -0.70 -6.39
CA CYS A 48 3.40 -1.03 -7.16
C CYS A 48 3.25 -2.36 -7.88
N CYS A 49 2.70 -3.36 -7.21
CA CYS A 49 2.45 -4.67 -7.85
C CYS A 49 1.48 -4.56 -9.02
N LEU A 50 0.42 -3.76 -8.88
CA LEU A 50 -0.56 -3.56 -9.95
C LEU A 50 0.05 -2.90 -11.18
N LYS A 51 1.06 -2.07 -11.00
CA LYS A 51 1.74 -1.37 -12.09
C LYS A 51 2.97 -2.10 -12.61
N GLY A 52 3.24 -3.30 -12.10
CA GLY A 52 4.39 -4.08 -12.53
C GLY A 52 5.73 -3.59 -12.00
N TRP A 53 5.75 -2.77 -10.96
CA TRP A 53 6.97 -2.28 -10.34
C TRP A 53 7.52 -3.33 -9.38
N GLU A 54 8.81 -3.61 -9.48
CA GLU A 54 9.47 -4.68 -8.72
C GLU A 54 10.00 -4.20 -7.37
N TYR A 55 9.11 -3.89 -6.45
CA TYR A 55 9.48 -3.62 -5.06
C TYR A 55 9.15 -4.84 -4.20
N THR A 56 10.07 -5.20 -3.31
CA THR A 56 9.82 -6.29 -2.36
C THR A 56 9.11 -5.76 -1.13
N GLN A 57 8.44 -6.65 -0.41
CA GLN A 57 7.84 -6.29 0.89
C GLN A 57 8.92 -5.77 1.83
N ARG A 58 10.10 -6.39 1.80
CA ARG A 58 11.22 -5.97 2.63
C ARG A 58 11.67 -4.55 2.34
N SER A 59 11.80 -4.18 1.06
CA SER A 59 12.28 -2.84 0.69
C SER A 59 11.30 -1.76 1.13
N ILE A 60 10.00 -2.01 0.98
CA ILE A 60 8.98 -1.04 1.42
C ILE A 60 8.90 -1.00 2.94
N ALA A 61 9.00 -2.13 3.61
CA ALA A 61 9.04 -2.18 5.07
C ALA A 61 10.21 -1.37 5.63
N LEU A 62 11.39 -1.51 5.04
CA LEU A 62 12.57 -0.73 5.43
C LEU A 62 12.34 0.76 5.23
N ALA A 63 11.77 1.16 4.10
CA ALA A 63 11.47 2.56 3.83
C ALA A 63 10.46 3.13 4.81
N ALA A 64 9.53 2.31 5.29
CA ALA A 64 8.50 2.70 6.24
C ALA A 64 8.97 2.62 7.71
N GLY A 65 10.09 1.95 7.97
CA GLY A 65 10.57 1.74 9.33
C GLY A 65 9.77 0.70 10.11
N ILE A 66 9.22 -0.30 9.42
CA ILE A 66 8.45 -1.38 10.04
C ILE A 66 9.05 -2.73 9.67
N THR A 67 8.58 -3.81 10.33
CA THR A 67 9.06 -5.16 10.03
C THR A 67 8.33 -5.77 8.84
N GLU A 68 8.96 -6.78 8.22
CA GLU A 68 8.32 -7.54 7.14
C GLU A 68 7.04 -8.23 7.61
N VAL A 69 7.01 -8.69 8.86
CA VAL A 69 5.83 -9.33 9.44
C VAL A 69 4.67 -8.35 9.48
N THR A 70 4.93 -7.12 9.90
CA THR A 70 3.90 -6.08 9.98
C THR A 70 3.32 -5.76 8.60
N ILE A 71 4.19 -5.53 7.61
CA ILE A 71 3.69 -5.22 6.26
C ILE A 71 2.92 -6.39 5.65
N ARG A 72 3.39 -7.62 5.88
CA ARG A 72 2.71 -8.82 5.39
C ARG A 72 1.30 -8.93 5.96
N ASN A 73 1.16 -8.71 7.26
CA ASN A 73 -0.13 -8.78 7.92
C ASN A 73 -1.07 -7.68 7.44
N ARG A 74 -0.55 -6.47 7.25
CA ARG A 74 -1.37 -5.36 6.73
C ARG A 74 -1.81 -5.61 5.29
N ILE A 75 -0.94 -6.20 4.46
CA ILE A 75 -1.30 -6.58 3.10
C ILE A 75 -2.43 -7.61 3.10
N LYS A 76 -2.35 -8.63 3.96
CA LYS A 76 -3.42 -9.64 4.07
C LYS A 76 -4.75 -9.01 4.44
N ASP A 77 -4.76 -8.14 5.45
CA ASP A 77 -5.98 -7.45 5.89
C ASP A 77 -6.56 -6.61 4.74
N MET A 78 -5.70 -5.89 4.03
CA MET A 78 -6.12 -5.05 2.92
C MET A 78 -6.67 -5.88 1.77
N MET A 79 -6.04 -6.99 1.44
CA MET A 79 -6.52 -7.88 0.37
C MET A 79 -7.90 -8.45 0.69
N LEU A 80 -8.15 -8.80 1.94
CA LEU A 80 -9.46 -9.27 2.36
C LEU A 80 -10.52 -8.19 2.15
N GLN A 81 -10.21 -6.94 2.47
CA GLN A 81 -11.14 -5.84 2.25
C GLN A 81 -11.37 -5.58 0.76
N ILE A 82 -10.30 -5.61 -0.04
CA ILE A 82 -10.40 -5.41 -1.49
C ILE A 82 -11.29 -6.48 -2.12
N ASN A 83 -11.14 -7.73 -1.71
CA ASN A 83 -11.95 -8.82 -2.23
C ASN A 83 -13.44 -8.66 -1.89
N LYS A 84 -13.75 -7.97 -0.79
CA LYS A 84 -15.15 -7.68 -0.39
C LYS A 84 -15.74 -6.46 -1.08
N MET A 85 -14.91 -5.61 -1.68
CA MET A 85 -15.37 -4.39 -2.34
C MET A 85 -16.01 -4.68 -3.67
N ASP A 86 -16.38 -5.60 -4.15
CA ASP A 86 -17.09 -5.91 -5.40
C ASP A 86 -17.16 -4.70 -6.38
N ASP A 87 -16.00 -4.05 -6.58
CA ASP A 87 -15.89 -2.90 -7.48
C ASP A 87 -14.67 -3.08 -8.41
N PRO A 88 -14.82 -3.87 -9.47
CA PRO A 88 -13.71 -4.12 -10.39
C PRO A 88 -13.24 -2.87 -11.13
N GLU A 89 -14.10 -1.88 -11.31
CA GLU A 89 -13.70 -0.64 -11.99
C GLU A 89 -12.72 0.18 -11.16
N PHE A 90 -12.90 0.19 -9.83
CA PHE A 90 -11.97 0.88 -8.98
C PHE A 90 -10.55 0.30 -9.11
N ILE A 91 -10.45 -1.02 -9.10
CA ILE A 91 -9.16 -1.70 -9.25
C ILE A 91 -8.53 -1.38 -10.61
N LYS A 92 -9.32 -1.34 -11.67
CA LYS A 92 -8.83 -1.01 -13.02
C LYS A 92 -8.32 0.42 -13.13
N LYS A 93 -8.89 1.34 -12.36
CA LYS A 93 -8.48 2.75 -12.35
C LYS A 93 -7.22 3.01 -11.52
N LEU A 94 -6.83 2.08 -10.69
CA LEU A 94 -5.57 2.16 -9.99
C LEU A 94 -4.44 1.85 -10.96
#